data_be3d9a0853712b8d1b20dad70ab13ebf
#
_entry.id   be3d9a0853712b8d1b20dad70ab13ebf
#
_cell.length_a   1.000
_cell.length_b   1.000
_cell.length_c   1.000
_cell.angle_alpha   90.00
_cell.angle_beta   90.00
_cell.angle_gamma   90.00
#
_symmetry.space_group_name_H-M   'P 1'
#
loop_
_entity.id
_entity.type
_entity.pdbx_description
1 polymer ?
#
loop_
_entity_poly.entity_id
_entity_poly.type
_entity_poly.pdbx_seq_one_letter_code
_entity_poly.pdbx_strand_id
1 'polypeptide(L)'
;MNDRTKKIILFSALGLILITLTTTLIIRKIRKKKGKKEEVGTDMKLKNSNPKKILIVGDSQSAIQNASGGKITYTYPNLLREQLKDKGVTIDVLALGGKTTAWMLQNLPSQLAKNKYDRVIIYGGGNDTSNASIPLETTIKNIQKMVDMSSDNGADVFVNLGYKVEGDFGNINIMPVGRPANLLKKKEDWLPYVQKRRDLQKLIPTRITNATIIPVYDLQSKTSDGIHPTSAGHKIVAEKIYDSIVNK
;
A
#
# COMPACT_ATOMS: atom_id res chain seq x y z
N MET A 1 24.33 -17.39 64.12
CA MET A 1 24.50 -17.38 62.65
C MET A 1 25.90 -16.88 62.36
N ASN A 2 26.73 -17.70 61.72
CA ASN A 2 28.11 -17.35 61.52
C ASN A 2 28.27 -16.34 60.35
N ASP A 3 29.42 -15.68 60.29
CA ASP A 3 29.68 -14.57 59.33
C ASP A 3 29.56 -15.00 57.85
N ARG A 4 29.85 -16.26 57.55
CA ARG A 4 29.76 -16.88 56.24
C ARG A 4 28.32 -17.01 55.75
N THR A 5 27.40 -17.37 56.68
CA THR A 5 25.96 -17.48 56.40
C THR A 5 25.32 -16.11 56.18
N LYS A 6 25.76 -15.07 56.90
CA LYS A 6 25.31 -13.68 56.70
C LYS A 6 25.70 -13.13 55.30
N LYS A 7 26.96 -13.43 54.86
CA LYS A 7 27.43 -13.04 53.55
C LYS A 7 26.66 -13.71 52.39
N ILE A 8 26.35 -15.00 52.52
CA ILE A 8 25.58 -15.73 51.48
C ILE A 8 24.17 -15.19 51.37
N ILE A 9 23.50 -14.88 52.48
CA ILE A 9 22.15 -14.28 52.47
C ILE A 9 22.16 -12.87 51.84
N LEU A 10 23.18 -12.08 52.13
CA LEU A 10 23.33 -10.73 51.59
C LEU A 10 23.57 -10.75 50.04
N PHE A 11 24.40 -11.64 49.56
CA PHE A 11 24.66 -11.79 48.11
C PHE A 11 23.46 -12.35 47.34
N SER A 12 22.71 -13.26 47.93
CA SER A 12 21.47 -13.77 47.32
C SER A 12 20.35 -12.70 47.28
N ALA A 13 20.22 -11.87 48.31
CA ALA A 13 19.26 -10.75 48.35
C ALA A 13 19.63 -9.66 47.32
N LEU A 14 20.91 -9.30 47.19
CA LEU A 14 21.40 -8.36 46.18
C LEU A 14 21.21 -8.90 44.76
N GLY A 15 21.45 -10.19 44.52
CA GLY A 15 21.19 -10.83 43.22
C GLY A 15 19.71 -10.80 42.82
N LEU A 16 18.79 -11.08 43.77
CA LEU A 16 17.36 -11.00 43.53
C LEU A 16 16.87 -9.55 43.22
N ILE A 17 17.40 -8.55 43.91
CA ILE A 17 17.10 -7.15 43.66
C ILE A 17 17.58 -6.72 42.29
N LEU A 18 18.77 -7.16 41.85
CA LEU A 18 19.32 -6.84 40.54
C LEU A 18 18.49 -7.45 39.41
N ILE A 19 18.04 -8.71 39.58
CA ILE A 19 17.20 -9.41 38.59
C ILE A 19 15.81 -8.73 38.48
N THR A 20 15.21 -8.31 39.61
CA THR A 20 13.91 -7.61 39.59
C THR A 20 14.02 -6.23 38.97
N LEU A 21 15.10 -5.49 39.17
CA LEU A 21 15.33 -4.19 38.58
C LEU A 21 15.54 -4.32 37.06
N THR A 22 16.33 -5.29 36.58
CA THR A 22 16.56 -5.51 35.14
C THR A 22 15.30 -6.00 34.43
N THR A 23 14.53 -6.90 35.01
CA THR A 23 13.23 -7.33 34.45
C THR A 23 12.23 -6.20 34.42
N THR A 24 12.16 -5.36 35.43
CA THR A 24 11.26 -4.19 35.45
C THR A 24 11.63 -3.16 34.38
N LEU A 25 12.93 -2.92 34.16
CA LEU A 25 13.42 -2.04 33.10
C LEU A 25 13.13 -2.60 31.70
N ILE A 26 13.31 -3.91 31.51
CA ILE A 26 12.99 -4.59 30.25
C ILE A 26 11.48 -4.53 29.98
N ILE A 27 10.63 -4.81 30.99
CA ILE A 27 9.17 -4.73 30.87
C ILE A 27 8.72 -3.29 30.60
N ARG A 28 9.32 -2.28 31.26
CA ARG A 28 9.05 -0.87 30.96
C ARG A 28 9.46 -0.48 29.53
N LYS A 29 10.60 -0.98 29.05
CA LYS A 29 11.07 -0.74 27.69
C LYS A 29 10.17 -1.41 26.63
N ILE A 30 9.68 -2.63 26.92
CA ILE A 30 8.70 -3.35 26.10
C ILE A 30 7.33 -2.68 26.14
N ARG A 31 6.87 -2.22 27.32
CA ARG A 31 5.61 -1.47 27.47
C ARG A 31 5.68 -0.10 26.78
N LYS A 32 6.83 0.59 26.85
CA LYS A 32 7.04 1.85 26.14
C LYS A 32 7.10 1.67 24.62
N LYS A 33 7.59 0.50 24.14
CA LYS A 33 7.48 0.11 22.72
C LYS A 33 6.05 -0.31 22.33
N LYS A 34 5.28 -0.98 23.21
CA LYS A 34 3.88 -1.35 22.97
C LYS A 34 2.90 -0.20 23.23
N GLY A 35 3.29 0.83 23.96
CA GLY A 35 2.46 2.01 24.26
C GLY A 35 2.52 3.11 23.21
N LYS A 36 3.42 3.03 22.21
CA LYS A 36 3.17 3.66 20.94
C LYS A 36 2.15 2.78 20.20
N LYS A 37 0.86 2.99 20.43
CA LYS A 37 -0.14 2.72 19.38
C LYS A 37 0.38 3.48 18.16
N GLU A 38 0.98 2.74 17.22
CA GLU A 38 1.18 3.25 15.87
C GLU A 38 -0.21 3.67 15.40
N GLU A 39 -0.40 4.96 15.18
CA GLU A 39 -1.64 5.48 14.62
C GLU A 39 -1.82 4.78 13.29
N VAL A 40 -2.79 3.90 13.24
CA VAL A 40 -3.22 3.22 12.02
C VAL A 40 -3.79 4.30 11.11
N GLY A 41 -3.01 4.65 10.16
CA GLY A 41 -3.18 5.39 8.93
C GLY A 41 -4.40 6.24 8.71
N THR A 42 -4.66 7.34 9.47
CA THR A 42 -5.76 8.22 9.08
C THR A 42 -5.46 9.72 9.04
N ASP A 43 -4.48 10.25 9.75
CA ASP A 43 -4.18 11.69 9.69
C ASP A 43 -2.70 12.01 9.93
N MET A 44 -1.84 11.50 9.05
CA MET A 44 -0.43 11.93 9.08
C MET A 44 -0.32 13.37 8.59
N LYS A 45 0.29 14.24 9.40
CA LYS A 45 0.66 15.59 8.94
C LYS A 45 1.66 15.44 7.79
N LEU A 46 1.32 15.99 6.63
CA LEU A 46 2.19 15.96 5.45
C LEU A 46 3.48 16.73 5.72
N LYS A 47 4.60 16.18 5.28
CA LYS A 47 5.95 16.79 5.39
C LYS A 47 6.08 17.98 4.44
N ASN A 48 5.41 17.89 3.28
CA ASN A 48 5.45 18.93 2.24
C ASN A 48 4.03 19.31 1.80
N SER A 49 3.62 20.56 2.13
CA SER A 49 2.32 21.10 1.71
C SER A 49 2.28 21.48 0.22
N ASN A 50 3.43 21.65 -0.44
CA ASN A 50 3.52 22.04 -1.86
C ASN A 50 4.44 21.08 -2.64
N PRO A 51 4.00 19.86 -2.92
CA PRO A 51 4.82 18.87 -3.61
C PRO A 51 5.17 19.35 -5.02
N LYS A 52 6.39 19.04 -5.46
CA LYS A 52 6.87 19.32 -6.81
C LYS A 52 7.07 18.04 -7.62
N LYS A 53 7.35 16.94 -6.97
CA LYS A 53 7.59 15.66 -7.64
C LYS A 53 6.86 14.51 -6.97
N ILE A 54 6.06 13.79 -7.75
CA ILE A 54 5.24 12.67 -7.28
C ILE A 54 5.65 11.40 -8.04
N LEU A 55 5.76 10.28 -7.33
CA LEU A 55 5.90 8.95 -7.94
C LEU A 55 4.59 8.18 -7.77
N ILE A 56 4.11 7.59 -8.85
CA ILE A 56 3.04 6.61 -8.83
C ILE A 56 3.65 5.22 -9.05
N VAL A 57 3.41 4.31 -8.10
CA VAL A 57 3.83 2.90 -8.16
C VAL A 57 2.59 2.03 -8.30
N GLY A 58 2.55 1.17 -9.33
CA GLY A 58 1.34 0.38 -9.54
C GLY A 58 1.43 -0.71 -10.61
N ASP A 59 0.26 -1.19 -10.98
CA ASP A 59 0.04 -2.21 -12.00
C ASP A 59 -0.69 -1.64 -13.25
N SER A 60 -1.51 -2.46 -13.91
CA SER A 60 -2.31 -2.03 -15.07
C SER A 60 -3.24 -0.86 -14.78
N GLN A 61 -3.67 -0.68 -13.54
CA GLN A 61 -4.53 0.42 -13.11
C GLN A 61 -3.83 1.79 -13.21
N SER A 62 -2.50 1.78 -13.11
CA SER A 62 -1.65 2.98 -13.09
C SER A 62 -0.76 3.09 -14.36
N ALA A 63 -0.74 2.07 -15.20
CA ALA A 63 0.13 2.05 -16.38
C ALA A 63 -0.25 3.14 -17.39
N ILE A 64 0.77 3.81 -17.91
CA ILE A 64 0.64 4.82 -18.99
C ILE A 64 1.12 4.27 -20.35
N GLN A 65 1.57 3.02 -20.35
CA GLN A 65 1.98 2.27 -21.52
C GLN A 65 1.39 0.86 -21.47
N ASN A 66 1.03 0.33 -22.62
CA ASN A 66 0.67 -1.08 -22.72
C ASN A 66 1.92 -2.00 -22.69
N ALA A 67 1.71 -3.31 -22.70
CA ALA A 67 2.81 -4.28 -22.68
C ALA A 67 3.77 -4.18 -23.86
N SER A 68 3.32 -3.62 -24.99
CA SER A 68 4.11 -3.39 -26.22
C SER A 68 4.77 -2.02 -26.25
N GLY A 69 4.70 -1.23 -25.18
CA GLY A 69 5.29 0.11 -25.09
C GLY A 69 4.44 1.23 -25.70
N GLY A 70 3.28 0.93 -26.28
CA GLY A 70 2.36 1.93 -26.81
C GLY A 70 1.75 2.80 -25.70
N LYS A 71 1.70 4.12 -25.91
CA LYS A 71 1.11 5.07 -24.95
C LYS A 71 -0.38 4.81 -24.75
N ILE A 72 -0.82 4.80 -23.49
CA ILE A 72 -2.23 4.84 -23.10
C ILE A 72 -2.54 6.28 -22.68
N THR A 73 -3.28 6.98 -23.50
CA THR A 73 -3.47 8.44 -23.35
C THR A 73 -4.39 8.78 -22.16
N TYR A 74 -5.45 8.02 -21.97
CA TYR A 74 -6.51 8.33 -21.02
C TYR A 74 -6.41 7.47 -19.77
N THR A 75 -5.46 7.82 -18.90
CA THR A 75 -5.24 7.15 -17.62
C THR A 75 -5.21 8.16 -16.49
N TYR A 76 -5.54 7.74 -15.27
CA TYR A 76 -5.55 8.65 -14.13
C TYR A 76 -4.19 9.34 -13.87
N PRO A 77 -3.01 8.71 -14.10
CA PRO A 77 -1.75 9.43 -13.95
C PRO A 77 -1.60 10.58 -14.95
N ASN A 78 -2.08 10.42 -16.19
CA ASN A 78 -2.04 11.48 -17.19
C ASN A 78 -3.04 12.60 -16.86
N LEU A 79 -4.22 12.25 -16.34
CA LEU A 79 -5.20 13.23 -15.86
C LEU A 79 -4.66 14.03 -14.66
N LEU A 80 -3.97 13.38 -13.73
CA LEU A 80 -3.31 14.07 -12.61
C LEU A 80 -2.20 15.00 -13.09
N ARG A 81 -1.42 14.61 -14.13
CA ARG A 81 -0.40 15.49 -14.75
C ARG A 81 -1.03 16.79 -15.26
N GLU A 82 -2.16 16.67 -15.97
CA GLU A 82 -2.87 17.86 -16.46
C GLU A 82 -3.43 18.72 -15.30
N GLN A 83 -4.07 18.11 -14.31
CA GLN A 83 -4.64 18.84 -13.16
C GLN A 83 -3.58 19.57 -12.30
N LEU A 84 -2.35 19.05 -12.28
CA LEU A 84 -1.27 19.56 -11.44
C LEU A 84 -0.23 20.38 -12.22
N LYS A 85 -0.38 20.51 -13.53
CA LYS A 85 0.56 21.20 -14.43
C LYS A 85 0.82 22.64 -13.99
N ASP A 86 -0.23 23.40 -13.74
CA ASP A 86 -0.12 24.83 -13.38
C ASP A 86 0.45 25.03 -11.96
N LYS A 87 0.47 23.98 -11.15
CA LYS A 87 1.14 23.98 -9.83
C LYS A 87 2.64 23.63 -9.92
N GLY A 88 3.14 23.37 -11.13
CA GLY A 88 4.53 22.99 -11.38
C GLY A 88 4.89 21.61 -10.83
N VAL A 89 3.92 20.69 -10.74
CA VAL A 89 4.13 19.33 -10.24
C VAL A 89 4.46 18.39 -11.39
N THR A 90 5.50 17.59 -11.22
CA THR A 90 5.86 16.51 -12.15
C THR A 90 5.47 15.15 -11.58
N ILE A 91 5.04 14.23 -12.43
CA ILE A 91 4.62 12.88 -12.02
C ILE A 91 5.39 11.83 -12.81
N ASP A 92 6.17 11.03 -12.10
CA ASP A 92 6.80 9.82 -12.63
C ASP A 92 5.89 8.60 -12.35
N VAL A 93 5.96 7.59 -13.21
CA VAL A 93 5.14 6.39 -13.09
C VAL A 93 6.03 5.14 -13.19
N LEU A 94 6.01 4.33 -12.13
CA LEU A 94 6.56 2.99 -12.07
C LEU A 94 5.39 1.99 -12.06
N ALA A 95 4.84 1.70 -13.23
CA ALA A 95 3.69 0.81 -13.33
C ALA A 95 3.72 0.02 -14.64
N LEU A 96 3.31 -1.24 -14.56
CA LEU A 96 3.22 -2.12 -15.72
C LEU A 96 2.09 -3.13 -15.52
N GLY A 97 1.34 -3.40 -16.59
CA GLY A 97 0.22 -4.33 -16.59
C GLY A 97 0.60 -5.73 -16.13
N GLY A 98 -0.26 -6.36 -15.31
CA GLY A 98 -0.07 -7.71 -14.80
C GLY A 98 0.97 -7.86 -13.68
N LYS A 99 1.60 -6.78 -13.23
CA LYS A 99 2.65 -6.86 -12.20
C LYS A 99 2.08 -6.92 -10.79
N THR A 100 2.75 -7.74 -9.97
CA THR A 100 2.44 -7.92 -8.54
C THR A 100 3.21 -6.92 -7.67
N THR A 101 2.86 -6.87 -6.39
CA THR A 101 3.60 -6.06 -5.39
C THR A 101 5.06 -6.48 -5.25
N ALA A 102 5.41 -7.74 -5.52
CA ALA A 102 6.79 -8.20 -5.53
C ALA A 102 7.61 -7.51 -6.64
N TRP A 103 7.06 -7.38 -7.85
CA TRP A 103 7.71 -6.64 -8.93
C TRP A 103 7.85 -5.15 -8.61
N MET A 104 6.80 -4.54 -8.04
CA MET A 104 6.84 -3.13 -7.63
C MET A 104 7.96 -2.89 -6.61
N LEU A 105 8.02 -3.72 -5.56
CA LEU A 105 9.04 -3.66 -4.52
C LEU A 105 10.46 -3.85 -5.08
N GLN A 106 10.65 -4.75 -6.04
CA GLN A 106 11.95 -5.00 -6.67
C GLN A 106 12.44 -3.78 -7.47
N ASN A 107 11.53 -3.03 -8.12
CA ASN A 107 11.89 -1.94 -9.02
C ASN A 107 11.89 -0.55 -8.36
N LEU A 108 11.21 -0.39 -7.22
CA LEU A 108 11.10 0.88 -6.51
C LEU A 108 12.46 1.48 -6.10
N PRO A 109 13.45 0.72 -5.59
CA PRO A 109 14.74 1.28 -5.17
C PRO A 109 15.44 2.06 -6.27
N SER A 110 15.40 1.58 -7.51
CA SER A 110 16.04 2.25 -8.64
C SER A 110 15.39 3.59 -8.97
N GLN A 111 14.10 3.76 -8.71
CA GLN A 111 13.40 5.04 -8.90
C GLN A 111 13.73 6.02 -7.77
N LEU A 112 13.72 5.54 -6.53
CA LEU A 112 14.04 6.36 -5.36
C LEU A 112 15.50 6.82 -5.37
N ALA A 113 16.42 6.02 -5.93
CA ALA A 113 17.83 6.41 -6.08
C ALA A 113 18.05 7.51 -7.13
N LYS A 114 17.22 7.56 -8.18
CA LYS A 114 17.35 8.54 -9.27
C LYS A 114 16.78 9.91 -8.91
N ASN A 115 15.74 9.94 -8.08
CA ASN A 115 15.00 11.15 -7.79
C ASN A 115 14.55 11.20 -6.33
N LYS A 116 14.50 12.42 -5.79
CA LYS A 116 13.74 12.70 -4.57
C LYS A 116 12.30 12.97 -4.94
N TYR A 117 11.38 12.29 -4.25
CA TYR A 117 9.95 12.49 -4.42
C TYR A 117 9.36 13.12 -3.16
N ASP A 118 8.50 14.11 -3.32
CA ASP A 118 7.75 14.70 -2.22
C ASP A 118 6.59 13.78 -1.80
N ARG A 119 6.01 13.06 -2.78
CA ARG A 119 4.93 12.11 -2.53
C ARG A 119 5.11 10.84 -3.35
N VAL A 120 4.76 9.71 -2.72
CA VAL A 120 4.70 8.40 -3.38
C VAL A 120 3.30 7.82 -3.21
N ILE A 121 2.66 7.48 -4.32
CA ILE A 121 1.33 6.86 -4.35
C ILE A 121 1.51 5.40 -4.74
N ILE A 122 1.14 4.47 -3.86
CA ILE A 122 1.19 3.03 -4.08
C ILE A 122 -0.23 2.54 -4.38
N TYR A 123 -0.43 2.00 -5.57
CA TYR A 123 -1.69 1.41 -5.98
C TYR A 123 -1.45 0.04 -6.62
N GLY A 124 -1.48 -0.99 -5.81
CA GLY A 124 -1.18 -2.36 -6.25
C GLY A 124 -1.81 -3.41 -5.37
N GLY A 125 -1.54 -4.68 -5.70
CA GLY A 125 -2.07 -5.84 -5.02
C GLY A 125 -3.24 -6.52 -5.74
N GLY A 126 -3.79 -5.90 -6.79
CA GLY A 126 -4.84 -6.51 -7.60
C GLY A 126 -4.38 -7.84 -8.22
N ASN A 127 -3.20 -7.87 -8.82
CA ASN A 127 -2.63 -9.08 -9.42
C ASN A 127 -2.20 -10.11 -8.37
N ASP A 128 -1.79 -9.69 -7.19
CA ASP A 128 -1.50 -10.59 -6.07
C ASP A 128 -2.76 -11.33 -5.62
N THR A 129 -3.90 -10.63 -5.57
CA THR A 129 -5.17 -11.25 -5.18
C THR A 129 -5.72 -12.20 -6.25
N SER A 130 -5.40 -11.99 -7.53
CA SER A 130 -5.78 -12.88 -8.62
C SER A 130 -4.92 -14.15 -8.70
N ASN A 131 -3.80 -14.18 -7.97
CA ASN A 131 -2.94 -15.36 -7.87
C ASN A 131 -3.19 -16.09 -6.55
N ALA A 132 -3.75 -17.30 -6.62
CA ALA A 132 -4.06 -18.10 -5.45
C ALA A 132 -2.81 -18.46 -4.61
N SER A 133 -1.64 -18.57 -5.25
CA SER A 133 -0.38 -18.92 -4.58
C SER A 133 0.26 -17.78 -3.79
N ILE A 134 -0.21 -16.53 -3.95
CA ILE A 134 0.34 -15.39 -3.21
C ILE A 134 -0.50 -15.13 -1.95
N PRO A 135 -0.01 -15.38 -0.75
CA PRO A 135 -0.73 -15.05 0.49
C PRO A 135 -0.97 -13.55 0.64
N LEU A 136 -2.09 -13.14 1.23
CA LEU A 136 -2.36 -11.71 1.54
C LEU A 136 -1.29 -11.08 2.42
N GLU A 137 -0.76 -11.84 3.38
CA GLU A 137 0.34 -11.38 4.24
C GLU A 137 1.59 -11.00 3.44
N THR A 138 1.89 -11.72 2.36
CA THR A 138 3.00 -11.37 1.45
C THR A 138 2.74 -10.03 0.76
N THR A 139 1.52 -9.84 0.26
CA THR A 139 1.09 -8.59 -0.39
C THR A 139 1.19 -7.40 0.58
N ILE A 140 0.66 -7.54 1.80
CA ILE A 140 0.71 -6.51 2.84
C ILE A 140 2.16 -6.20 3.22
N LYS A 141 2.99 -7.22 3.43
CA LYS A 141 4.42 -7.05 3.74
C LYS A 141 5.17 -6.32 2.63
N ASN A 142 4.88 -6.60 1.37
CA ASN A 142 5.48 -5.90 0.25
C ASN A 142 5.05 -4.44 0.20
N ILE A 143 3.75 -4.16 0.42
CA ILE A 143 3.23 -2.78 0.49
C ILE A 143 3.90 -2.03 1.64
N GLN A 144 3.98 -2.62 2.85
CA GLN A 144 4.64 -1.96 3.99
C GLN A 144 6.10 -1.64 3.68
N LYS A 145 6.85 -2.57 3.09
CA LYS A 145 8.24 -2.31 2.70
C LYS A 145 8.37 -1.16 1.69
N MET A 146 7.47 -1.07 0.72
CA MET A 146 7.45 0.06 -0.21
C MET A 146 7.14 1.38 0.49
N VAL A 147 6.23 1.37 1.47
CA VAL A 147 5.94 2.53 2.32
C VAL A 147 7.18 2.95 3.10
N ASP A 148 7.83 2.01 3.80
CA ASP A 148 9.01 2.29 4.61
C ASP A 148 10.13 2.89 3.75
N MET A 149 10.48 2.27 2.63
CA MET A 149 11.50 2.76 1.71
C MET A 149 11.21 4.14 1.17
N SER A 150 9.94 4.43 0.82
CA SER A 150 9.53 5.74 0.31
C SER A 150 9.57 6.81 1.40
N SER A 151 9.12 6.48 2.61
CA SER A 151 9.14 7.37 3.77
C SER A 151 10.56 7.67 4.24
N ASP A 152 11.46 6.68 4.23
CA ASP A 152 12.88 6.82 4.55
C ASP A 152 13.61 7.71 3.50
N ASN A 153 13.15 7.67 2.25
CA ASN A 153 13.62 8.58 1.18
C ASN A 153 13.09 10.02 1.35
N GLY A 154 12.19 10.25 2.31
CA GLY A 154 11.65 11.57 2.66
C GLY A 154 10.26 11.88 2.12
N ALA A 155 9.64 10.99 1.37
CA ALA A 155 8.33 11.19 0.77
C ALA A 155 7.18 11.07 1.79
N ASP A 156 6.09 11.80 1.54
CA ASP A 156 4.77 11.47 2.08
C ASP A 156 4.19 10.31 1.27
N VAL A 157 3.74 9.25 1.95
CA VAL A 157 3.30 8.04 1.27
C VAL A 157 1.78 7.88 1.36
N PHE A 158 1.18 7.55 0.22
CA PHE A 158 -0.25 7.30 0.07
C PHE A 158 -0.45 5.88 -0.45
N VAL A 159 -1.31 5.10 0.21
CA VAL A 159 -1.71 3.78 -0.28
C VAL A 159 -3.16 3.85 -0.74
N ASN A 160 -3.37 3.67 -2.03
CA ASN A 160 -4.69 3.69 -2.64
C ASN A 160 -5.33 2.30 -2.59
N LEU A 161 -6.44 2.16 -1.87
CA LEU A 161 -7.21 0.92 -1.79
C LEU A 161 -7.96 0.59 -3.09
N GLY A 162 -8.04 1.56 -4.00
CA GLY A 162 -8.79 1.42 -5.23
C GLY A 162 -10.29 1.52 -5.01
N TYR A 163 -11.05 0.95 -5.94
CA TYR A 163 -12.50 1.01 -5.96
C TYR A 163 -13.15 -0.29 -5.51
N LYS A 164 -14.44 -0.21 -5.20
CA LYS A 164 -15.28 -1.36 -4.87
C LYS A 164 -15.25 -2.38 -6.00
N VAL A 165 -14.96 -3.61 -5.64
CA VAL A 165 -15.09 -4.76 -6.53
C VAL A 165 -16.52 -5.30 -6.41
N GLU A 166 -17.48 -4.42 -6.44
CA GLU A 166 -18.91 -4.73 -6.52
C GLU A 166 -19.35 -4.51 -7.97
N GLY A 167 -18.60 -5.05 -8.90
CA GLY A 167 -19.11 -5.15 -10.25
C GLY A 167 -20.26 -6.11 -10.23
N ASP A 168 -21.31 -5.75 -10.91
CA ASP A 168 -22.25 -6.72 -11.41
C ASP A 168 -21.46 -7.64 -12.33
N PHE A 169 -20.75 -8.61 -11.72
CA PHE A 169 -20.11 -9.71 -12.44
C PHE A 169 -21.17 -10.59 -13.12
N GLY A 170 -22.42 -10.12 -13.20
CA GLY A 170 -23.50 -10.70 -13.95
C GLY A 170 -23.23 -10.78 -15.45
N ASN A 171 -22.36 -9.94 -15.99
CA ASN A 171 -21.85 -10.05 -17.38
C ASN A 171 -20.44 -10.65 -17.39
N ILE A 172 -20.34 -11.93 -17.12
CA ILE A 172 -19.10 -12.72 -17.06
C ILE A 172 -18.49 -13.01 -18.46
N ASN A 173 -18.78 -12.21 -19.44
CA ASN A 173 -18.05 -12.27 -20.71
C ASN A 173 -16.69 -11.57 -20.64
N ILE A 174 -16.32 -11.10 -19.45
CA ILE A 174 -15.16 -10.23 -19.27
C ILE A 174 -14.17 -10.93 -18.36
N MET A 175 -13.10 -11.37 -18.98
CA MET A 175 -12.02 -12.10 -18.33
C MET A 175 -10.95 -11.19 -17.73
N PRO A 176 -10.30 -11.60 -16.61
CA PRO A 176 -9.08 -10.94 -16.19
C PRO A 176 -8.05 -11.04 -17.30
N VAL A 177 -7.48 -9.90 -17.64
CA VAL A 177 -6.33 -9.84 -18.56
C VAL A 177 -5.23 -10.78 -18.07
N GLY A 178 -4.79 -11.67 -18.94
CA GLY A 178 -3.69 -12.60 -18.67
C GLY A 178 -4.07 -14.04 -18.34
N ARG A 179 -5.38 -14.40 -18.33
CA ARG A 179 -5.80 -15.81 -18.30
C ARG A 179 -6.49 -16.21 -19.60
N PRO A 180 -6.25 -17.44 -20.11
CA PRO A 180 -6.92 -17.91 -21.33
C PRO A 180 -8.44 -17.87 -21.18
N ALA A 181 -9.12 -17.39 -22.22
CA ALA A 181 -10.57 -17.15 -22.27
C ALA A 181 -11.47 -18.35 -21.90
N ASN A 182 -10.90 -19.52 -21.80
CA ASN A 182 -11.58 -20.78 -21.55
C ASN A 182 -11.56 -21.28 -20.10
N LEU A 183 -10.82 -20.61 -19.18
CA LEU A 183 -10.60 -21.11 -17.82
C LEU A 183 -11.53 -20.53 -16.74
N LEU A 184 -12.23 -19.44 -16.99
CA LEU A 184 -13.11 -18.81 -16.00
C LEU A 184 -14.47 -18.48 -16.61
N LYS A 185 -15.33 -19.47 -16.72
CA LYS A 185 -16.66 -19.33 -17.35
C LYS A 185 -17.80 -19.07 -16.37
N LYS A 186 -17.56 -19.13 -15.06
CA LYS A 186 -18.62 -19.08 -14.04
C LYS A 186 -18.32 -18.04 -12.97
N LYS A 187 -19.38 -17.47 -12.40
CA LYS A 187 -19.31 -16.53 -11.28
C LYS A 187 -18.53 -17.09 -10.09
N GLU A 188 -18.64 -18.37 -9.84
CA GLU A 188 -17.98 -19.09 -8.76
C GLU A 188 -16.45 -19.03 -8.87
N ASP A 189 -15.90 -18.96 -10.07
CA ASP A 189 -14.45 -18.88 -10.31
C ASP A 189 -13.88 -17.52 -9.88
N TRP A 190 -14.71 -16.48 -9.84
CA TRP A 190 -14.34 -15.11 -9.50
C TRP A 190 -14.52 -14.76 -8.02
N LEU A 191 -15.45 -15.43 -7.35
CA LEU A 191 -15.77 -15.13 -5.96
C LEU A 191 -14.53 -15.17 -5.04
N PRO A 192 -13.62 -16.17 -5.14
CA PRO A 192 -12.41 -16.19 -4.32
C PRO A 192 -11.50 -15.00 -4.57
N TYR A 193 -11.35 -14.56 -5.83
CA TYR A 193 -10.58 -13.37 -6.18
C TYR A 193 -11.19 -12.10 -5.60
N VAL A 194 -12.50 -11.92 -5.78
CA VAL A 194 -13.23 -10.75 -5.26
C VAL A 194 -13.15 -10.72 -3.74
N GLN A 195 -13.33 -11.86 -3.09
CA GLN A 195 -13.23 -11.95 -1.63
C GLN A 195 -11.82 -11.60 -1.16
N LYS A 196 -10.79 -12.19 -1.79
CA LYS A 196 -9.39 -11.91 -1.45
C LYS A 196 -9.03 -10.44 -1.63
N ARG A 197 -9.56 -9.78 -2.66
CA ARG A 197 -9.38 -8.34 -2.86
C ARG A 197 -10.08 -7.50 -1.80
N ARG A 198 -11.32 -7.85 -1.42
CA ARG A 198 -12.04 -7.20 -0.32
C ARG A 198 -11.30 -7.35 1.01
N ASP A 199 -10.75 -8.54 1.26
CA ASP A 199 -9.98 -8.78 2.48
C ASP A 199 -8.68 -7.97 2.49
N LEU A 200 -7.98 -7.86 1.36
CA LEU A 200 -6.83 -6.96 1.23
C LEU A 200 -7.21 -5.51 1.53
N GLN A 201 -8.31 -5.01 0.97
CA GLN A 201 -8.81 -3.65 1.19
C GLN A 201 -9.17 -3.38 2.66
N LYS A 202 -9.67 -4.40 3.39
CA LYS A 202 -9.96 -4.30 4.83
C LYS A 202 -8.70 -4.36 5.69
N LEU A 203 -7.72 -5.17 5.29
CA LEU A 203 -6.49 -5.38 6.08
C LEU A 203 -5.50 -4.23 5.94
N ILE A 204 -5.36 -3.62 4.77
CA ILE A 204 -4.41 -2.52 4.56
C ILE A 204 -4.57 -1.41 5.60
N PRO A 205 -5.77 -0.85 5.87
CA PRO A 205 -5.93 0.23 6.85
C PRO A 205 -5.56 -0.15 8.27
N THR A 206 -5.58 -1.45 8.60
CA THR A 206 -5.29 -1.95 9.95
C THR A 206 -3.85 -2.44 10.12
N ARG A 207 -3.10 -2.57 9.03
CA ARG A 207 -1.80 -3.23 9.01
C ARG A 207 -0.68 -2.35 8.45
N ILE A 208 -1.01 -1.41 7.57
CA ILE A 208 -0.04 -0.48 7.01
C ILE A 208 0.10 0.73 7.93
N THR A 209 1.35 1.07 8.25
CA THR A 209 1.73 2.22 9.07
C THR A 209 2.53 3.21 8.24
N ASN A 210 2.68 4.44 8.71
CA ASN A 210 3.47 5.50 8.06
C ASN A 210 3.00 5.85 6.63
N ALA A 211 1.70 5.69 6.35
CA ALA A 211 1.09 6.08 5.09
C ALA A 211 -0.31 6.63 5.29
N THR A 212 -0.70 7.58 4.46
CA THR A 212 -2.09 8.02 4.34
C THR A 212 -2.84 7.02 3.47
N ILE A 213 -3.95 6.49 3.97
CA ILE A 213 -4.78 5.55 3.22
C ILE A 213 -5.81 6.33 2.41
N ILE A 214 -5.82 6.13 1.10
CA ILE A 214 -6.90 6.58 0.21
C ILE A 214 -7.97 5.49 0.25
N PRO A 215 -9.16 5.79 0.82
CA PRO A 215 -10.17 4.77 1.08
C PRO A 215 -10.75 4.19 -0.21
N VAL A 216 -11.42 3.05 -0.07
CA VAL A 216 -12.16 2.44 -1.18
C VAL A 216 -13.26 3.38 -1.67
N TYR A 217 -13.34 3.58 -2.97
CA TYR A 217 -14.36 4.43 -3.63
C TYR A 217 -15.18 3.65 -4.66
N ASP A 218 -16.23 4.26 -5.16
CA ASP A 218 -17.12 3.67 -6.15
C ASP A 218 -16.81 4.24 -7.54
N LEU A 219 -16.61 3.37 -8.54
CA LEU A 219 -16.48 3.77 -9.94
C LEU A 219 -17.82 3.87 -10.66
N GLN A 220 -18.95 3.63 -9.97
CA GLN A 220 -20.28 3.69 -10.58
C GLN A 220 -20.39 2.85 -11.87
N SER A 221 -19.89 1.61 -11.80
CA SER A 221 -19.85 0.66 -12.93
C SER A 221 -19.06 1.14 -14.17
N LYS A 222 -18.15 2.10 -14.01
CA LYS A 222 -17.33 2.64 -15.11
C LYS A 222 -16.03 1.85 -15.31
N THR A 223 -16.18 0.54 -15.46
CA THR A 223 -15.09 -0.37 -15.85
C THR A 223 -15.38 -0.96 -17.23
N SER A 224 -14.33 -1.29 -17.97
CA SER A 224 -14.44 -1.90 -19.30
C SER A 224 -14.64 -3.41 -19.25
N ASP A 225 -14.09 -4.04 -18.21
CA ASP A 225 -14.01 -5.49 -18.05
C ASP A 225 -14.28 -5.92 -16.59
N GLY A 226 -14.97 -5.11 -15.82
CA GLY A 226 -15.21 -5.33 -14.39
C GLY A 226 -14.00 -5.04 -13.50
N ILE A 227 -12.79 -4.83 -14.10
CA ILE A 227 -11.52 -4.64 -13.40
C ILE A 227 -10.84 -3.33 -13.79
N HIS A 228 -10.80 -3.00 -15.09
CA HIS A 228 -10.09 -1.82 -15.57
C HIS A 228 -11.05 -0.64 -15.76
N PRO A 229 -10.72 0.54 -15.23
CA PRO A 229 -11.54 1.73 -15.42
C PRO A 229 -11.67 2.08 -16.90
N THR A 230 -12.86 2.47 -17.32
CA THR A 230 -13.05 3.22 -18.58
C THR A 230 -12.41 4.61 -18.47
N SER A 231 -12.39 5.38 -19.54
CA SER A 231 -11.97 6.80 -19.49
C SER A 231 -12.72 7.59 -18.40
N ALA A 232 -14.02 7.36 -18.25
CA ALA A 232 -14.83 7.99 -17.21
C ALA A 232 -14.45 7.45 -15.81
N GLY A 233 -14.12 6.17 -15.68
CA GLY A 233 -13.62 5.58 -14.45
C GLY A 233 -12.27 6.17 -14.05
N HIS A 234 -11.34 6.31 -14.98
CA HIS A 234 -10.03 6.96 -14.72
C HIS A 234 -10.18 8.40 -14.23
N LYS A 235 -11.19 9.13 -14.68
CA LYS A 235 -11.49 10.47 -14.18
C LYS A 235 -11.85 10.45 -12.70
N ILE A 236 -12.72 9.53 -12.28
CA ILE A 236 -13.07 9.36 -10.86
C ILE A 236 -11.82 8.99 -10.04
N VAL A 237 -10.97 8.07 -10.55
CA VAL A 237 -9.72 7.68 -9.86
C VAL A 237 -8.81 8.91 -9.69
N ALA A 238 -8.64 9.72 -10.73
CA ALA A 238 -7.83 10.94 -10.66
C ALA A 238 -8.35 11.92 -9.63
N GLU A 239 -9.66 12.19 -9.60
CA GLU A 239 -10.32 13.07 -8.63
C GLU A 239 -10.09 12.59 -7.19
N LYS A 240 -10.30 11.30 -6.91
CA LYS A 240 -10.11 10.72 -5.56
C LYS A 240 -8.67 10.81 -5.08
N ILE A 241 -7.71 10.57 -5.96
CA ILE A 241 -6.30 10.70 -5.63
C ILE A 241 -5.94 12.18 -5.45
N TYR A 242 -6.37 13.07 -6.36
CA TYR A 242 -6.11 14.50 -6.27
C TYR A 242 -6.58 15.07 -4.92
N ASP A 243 -7.83 14.80 -4.53
CA ASP A 243 -8.39 15.26 -3.26
C ASP A 243 -7.55 14.79 -2.05
N SER A 244 -7.06 13.56 -2.12
CA SER A 244 -6.27 12.98 -1.04
C SER A 244 -4.86 13.55 -0.95
N ILE A 245 -4.27 13.95 -2.07
CA ILE A 245 -2.89 14.43 -2.11
C ILE A 245 -2.73 15.94 -2.13
N VAL A 246 -3.79 16.71 -2.37
CA VAL A 246 -3.71 18.18 -2.49
C VAL A 246 -4.43 18.88 -1.34
N ASN A 247 -5.54 18.32 -0.84
CA ASN A 247 -6.44 18.98 0.12
C ASN A 247 -6.21 18.54 1.59
N LYS A 248 -5.09 17.92 1.90
CA LYS A 248 -4.73 17.54 3.29
C LYS A 248 -3.59 18.35 3.85
#